data_0ab6b97c03ae234fc7750cc95786b35c
#
_entry.id   0ab6b97c03ae234fc7750cc95786b35c
#
_cell.length_a   1.000
_cell.length_b   1.000
_cell.length_c   1.000
_cell.angle_alpha   90.00
_cell.angle_beta   90.00
_cell.angle_gamma   90.00
#
_symmetry.space_group_name_H-M   'P 1'
#
loop_
_entity.id
_entity.type
_entity.pdbx_description
1 polymer ?
#
loop_
_entity_poly.entity_id
_entity_poly.type
_entity_poly.pdbx_seq_one_letter_code
_entity_poly.pdbx_strand_id
1 'polypeptide(L)'
;MESSVRLFGGTSTQVLAEKIAKSYGGTLGNVNCIHFSDGELQVSFEESVRGQSVFLIQSTNPPAENLMELLLMIDAAKRASAKEIIAVLPYFGYARQDRKDQPRVAIGSKLVADMLAVAGANRVMTMDLHADQIQGFFNVPVDHLYASTIFMPYINSLNLENLTMAAPDMGGSKRANAYAKYLKSDIVICYKQRSKANIVDNITAIGEIEGRNIILVDDLVDTGGTLCKAADMMMERGALSVRAICTHGLLSGKAYDNIEASKLTELIVTDTIPLKRESSKIKVLTVADLFARVIRNVHSYESISSHFIV
;
A
#
# COMPACT_ATOMS: atom_id res chain seq x y z
N MET A 1 7.56 -5.56 -34.30
CA MET A 1 8.61 -5.32 -33.30
C MET A 1 7.92 -5.25 -31.96
N GLU A 2 8.27 -6.14 -31.02
CA GLU A 2 7.84 -6.02 -29.63
C GLU A 2 8.34 -4.69 -29.07
N SER A 3 7.45 -3.94 -28.40
CA SER A 3 7.88 -2.70 -27.74
C SER A 3 8.78 -3.07 -26.56
N SER A 4 9.93 -2.42 -26.42
CA SER A 4 10.76 -2.62 -25.24
C SER A 4 10.12 -2.00 -24.00
N VAL A 5 10.32 -2.61 -22.84
CA VAL A 5 9.88 -2.09 -21.53
C VAL A 5 10.92 -1.09 -21.04
N ARG A 6 10.43 0.02 -20.47
CA ARG A 6 11.22 0.97 -19.71
C ARG A 6 10.59 1.22 -18.36
N LEU A 7 11.38 1.12 -17.31
CA LEU A 7 10.98 1.34 -15.92
C LEU A 7 11.63 2.64 -15.43
N PHE A 8 10.83 3.53 -14.89
CA PHE A 8 11.31 4.78 -14.28
C PHE A 8 10.78 4.88 -12.86
N GLY A 9 11.61 5.33 -11.94
CA GLY A 9 11.24 5.59 -10.56
C GLY A 9 11.06 7.07 -10.30
N GLY A 10 9.97 7.45 -9.66
CA GLY A 10 9.83 8.78 -9.09
C GLY A 10 10.51 8.90 -7.73
N THR A 11 10.65 10.13 -7.25
CA THR A 11 11.48 10.46 -6.08
C THR A 11 11.01 9.81 -4.77
N SER A 12 9.70 9.67 -4.57
CA SER A 12 9.14 9.07 -3.34
C SER A 12 9.37 7.56 -3.25
N THR A 13 9.71 6.89 -4.36
CA THR A 13 9.70 5.43 -4.46
C THR A 13 11.01 4.88 -5.05
N GLN A 14 12.03 5.70 -5.16
CA GLN A 14 13.28 5.39 -5.87
C GLN A 14 13.88 4.04 -5.45
N VAL A 15 14.03 3.80 -4.14
CA VAL A 15 14.65 2.57 -3.62
C VAL A 15 13.82 1.33 -3.98
N LEU A 16 12.49 1.39 -3.89
CA LEU A 16 11.64 0.28 -4.29
C LEU A 16 11.67 0.09 -5.81
N ALA A 17 11.65 1.18 -6.58
CA ALA A 17 11.72 1.12 -8.04
C ALA A 17 13.01 0.45 -8.52
N GLU A 18 14.16 0.73 -7.88
CA GLU A 18 15.44 0.05 -8.16
C GLU A 18 15.37 -1.46 -7.88
N LYS A 19 14.76 -1.85 -6.74
CA LYS A 19 14.54 -3.27 -6.42
C LYS A 19 13.62 -3.94 -7.45
N ILE A 20 12.55 -3.26 -7.88
CA ILE A 20 11.64 -3.77 -8.93
C ILE A 20 12.39 -3.95 -10.24
N ALA A 21 13.17 -2.95 -10.69
CA ALA A 21 13.94 -3.02 -11.91
C ALA A 21 14.98 -4.16 -11.87
N LYS A 22 15.68 -4.32 -10.75
CA LYS A 22 16.60 -5.42 -10.53
C LYS A 22 15.89 -6.79 -10.60
N SER A 23 14.76 -6.94 -9.93
CA SER A 23 13.95 -8.17 -9.97
C SER A 23 13.35 -8.43 -11.36
N TYR A 24 13.04 -7.37 -12.10
CA TYR A 24 12.61 -7.46 -13.50
C TYR A 24 13.74 -7.95 -14.44
N GLY A 25 15.00 -7.81 -14.06
CA GLY A 25 16.17 -8.21 -14.82
C GLY A 25 16.83 -7.05 -15.59
N GLY A 26 16.65 -5.81 -15.14
CA GLY A 26 17.20 -4.61 -15.76
C GLY A 26 17.55 -3.53 -14.72
N THR A 27 17.65 -2.32 -15.22
CA THR A 27 17.88 -1.10 -14.43
C THR A 27 16.78 -0.08 -14.72
N LEU A 28 16.64 0.89 -13.86
CA LEU A 28 15.79 2.04 -14.14
C LEU A 28 16.38 2.88 -15.28
N GLY A 29 15.49 3.46 -16.08
CA GLY A 29 15.83 4.56 -16.96
C GLY A 29 16.06 5.85 -16.16
N ASN A 30 16.79 6.77 -16.78
CA ASN A 30 17.11 8.04 -16.15
C ASN A 30 15.97 9.05 -16.35
N VAL A 31 15.42 9.52 -15.25
CA VAL A 31 14.46 10.62 -15.19
C VAL A 31 15.00 11.70 -14.25
N ASN A 32 14.99 12.93 -14.71
CA ASN A 32 15.41 14.08 -13.92
C ASN A 32 14.17 14.83 -13.41
N CYS A 33 14.10 15.03 -12.10
CA CYS A 33 13.06 15.83 -11.45
C CYS A 33 13.76 16.97 -10.71
N ILE A 34 13.53 18.20 -11.18
CA ILE A 34 14.11 19.40 -10.59
C ILE A 34 13.02 20.30 -10.00
N HIS A 35 13.40 21.04 -8.97
CA HIS A 35 12.58 22.10 -8.42
C HIS A 35 13.15 23.45 -8.88
N PHE A 36 12.28 24.30 -9.41
CA PHE A 36 12.65 25.70 -9.66
C PHE A 36 12.73 26.47 -8.33
N SER A 37 13.28 27.67 -8.37
CA SER A 37 13.44 28.50 -7.17
C SER A 37 12.14 28.90 -6.48
N ASP A 38 11.03 28.90 -7.23
CA ASP A 38 9.67 29.15 -6.74
C ASP A 38 8.97 27.90 -6.20
N GLY A 39 9.60 26.70 -6.37
CA GLY A 39 9.09 25.41 -5.90
C GLY A 39 8.33 24.61 -6.95
N GLU A 40 8.15 25.12 -8.18
CA GLU A 40 7.55 24.32 -9.26
C GLU A 40 8.43 23.14 -9.65
N LEU A 41 7.78 22.02 -10.04
CA LEU A 41 8.45 20.79 -10.49
C LEU A 41 8.59 20.80 -12.02
N GLN A 42 9.74 20.35 -12.50
CA GLN A 42 9.94 19.95 -13.88
C GLN A 42 10.47 18.53 -13.95
N VAL A 43 9.87 17.71 -14.83
CA VAL A 43 10.31 16.33 -15.08
C VAL A 43 10.78 16.18 -16.52
N SER A 44 11.92 15.52 -16.72
CA SER A 44 12.45 15.19 -18.05
C SER A 44 13.03 13.78 -18.08
N PHE A 45 12.76 13.02 -19.14
CA PHE A 45 13.44 11.76 -19.41
C PHE A 45 14.78 12.04 -20.11
N GLU A 46 15.85 11.44 -19.61
CA GLU A 46 17.20 11.58 -20.17
C GLU A 46 17.46 10.60 -21.33
N GLU A 47 16.46 9.82 -21.70
CA GLU A 47 16.51 8.84 -22.77
C GLU A 47 15.21 8.80 -23.58
N SER A 48 15.26 8.28 -24.81
CA SER A 48 14.06 8.19 -25.64
C SER A 48 13.12 7.10 -25.15
N VAL A 49 11.86 7.47 -24.96
CA VAL A 49 10.75 6.56 -24.63
C VAL A 49 9.81 6.31 -25.80
N ARG A 50 10.15 6.83 -26.98
CA ARG A 50 9.32 6.74 -28.20
C ARG A 50 9.03 5.29 -28.57
N GLY A 51 7.75 4.95 -28.69
CA GLY A 51 7.27 3.64 -29.09
C GLY A 51 7.48 2.53 -28.05
N GLN A 52 7.84 2.88 -26.81
CA GLN A 52 8.11 1.93 -25.73
C GLN A 52 6.93 1.81 -24.77
N SER A 53 6.82 0.68 -24.07
CA SER A 53 5.92 0.52 -22.92
C SER A 53 6.62 1.05 -21.67
N VAL A 54 6.10 2.14 -21.12
CA VAL A 54 6.72 2.90 -20.04
C VAL A 54 5.99 2.63 -18.73
N PHE A 55 6.68 2.11 -17.73
CA PHE A 55 6.17 1.91 -16.38
C PHE A 55 6.75 2.96 -15.45
N LEU A 56 5.89 3.78 -14.87
CA LEU A 56 6.23 4.87 -13.98
C LEU A 56 5.91 4.46 -12.54
N ILE A 57 6.94 4.21 -11.75
CA ILE A 57 6.83 3.67 -10.39
C ILE A 57 6.90 4.81 -9.38
N GLN A 58 5.76 5.18 -8.78
CA GLN A 58 5.67 6.28 -7.84
C GLN A 58 4.53 6.09 -6.86
N SER A 59 4.82 5.97 -5.58
CA SER A 59 3.81 6.06 -4.52
C SER A 59 3.36 7.50 -4.32
N THR A 60 2.05 7.70 -4.19
CA THR A 60 1.46 9.04 -4.06
C THR A 60 1.11 9.40 -2.61
N ASN A 61 1.95 8.91 -1.66
CA ASN A 61 1.91 9.35 -0.27
C ASN A 61 2.26 10.85 -0.14
N PRO A 62 1.82 11.54 0.91
CA PRO A 62 2.22 12.94 1.14
C PRO A 62 3.74 13.13 1.15
N PRO A 63 4.23 14.28 0.62
CA PRO A 63 3.48 15.46 0.23
C PRO A 63 2.78 15.33 -1.13
N ALA A 64 1.86 16.28 -1.45
CA ALA A 64 1.07 16.24 -2.69
C ALA A 64 1.93 16.33 -3.96
N GLU A 65 3.16 16.84 -3.84
CA GLU A 65 4.15 16.89 -4.91
C GLU A 65 4.45 15.50 -5.50
N ASN A 66 4.41 14.44 -4.71
CA ASN A 66 4.59 13.06 -5.21
C ASN A 66 3.53 12.68 -6.26
N LEU A 67 2.29 13.14 -6.10
CA LEU A 67 1.24 12.98 -7.10
C LEU A 67 1.51 13.88 -8.30
N MET A 68 1.88 15.15 -8.09
CA MET A 68 2.17 16.08 -9.16
C MET A 68 3.35 15.61 -10.02
N GLU A 69 4.41 15.10 -9.39
CA GLU A 69 5.56 14.48 -10.08
C GLU A 69 5.10 13.36 -11.01
N LEU A 70 4.28 12.43 -10.51
CA LEU A 70 3.75 11.32 -11.33
C LEU A 70 2.93 11.84 -12.51
N LEU A 71 2.07 12.85 -12.32
CA LEU A 71 1.29 13.44 -13.40
C LEU A 71 2.17 14.07 -14.47
N LEU A 72 3.24 14.76 -14.07
CA LEU A 72 4.24 15.34 -14.98
C LEU A 72 5.03 14.25 -15.72
N MET A 73 5.41 13.15 -15.05
CA MET A 73 6.04 11.99 -15.69
C MET A 73 5.13 11.40 -16.77
N ILE A 74 3.83 11.23 -16.48
CA ILE A 74 2.85 10.67 -17.43
C ILE A 74 2.72 11.61 -18.65
N ASP A 75 2.54 12.92 -18.45
CA ASP A 75 2.41 13.89 -19.55
C ASP A 75 3.70 13.96 -20.39
N ALA A 76 4.87 13.95 -19.75
CA ALA A 76 6.16 13.93 -20.45
C ALA A 76 6.32 12.67 -21.32
N ALA A 77 5.99 11.48 -20.80
CA ALA A 77 6.03 10.23 -21.55
C ALA A 77 5.07 10.25 -22.75
N LYS A 78 3.85 10.76 -22.54
CA LYS A 78 2.84 10.94 -23.60
C LYS A 78 3.35 11.86 -24.72
N ARG A 79 3.90 13.02 -24.37
CA ARG A 79 4.48 13.98 -25.34
C ARG A 79 5.71 13.43 -26.03
N ALA A 80 6.49 12.57 -25.36
CA ALA A 80 7.63 11.86 -25.95
C ALA A 80 7.22 10.65 -26.82
N SER A 81 5.91 10.46 -27.06
CA SER A 81 5.35 9.39 -27.90
C SER A 81 5.62 7.98 -27.37
N ALA A 82 5.56 7.76 -26.07
CA ALA A 82 5.50 6.41 -25.51
C ALA A 82 4.30 5.65 -26.13
N LYS A 83 4.45 4.34 -26.33
CA LYS A 83 3.38 3.48 -26.88
C LYS A 83 2.27 3.26 -25.85
N GLU A 84 2.68 2.95 -24.63
CA GLU A 84 1.81 2.74 -23.48
C GLU A 84 2.46 3.35 -22.26
N ILE A 85 1.63 3.88 -21.36
CA ILE A 85 2.06 4.48 -20.10
C ILE A 85 1.31 3.80 -18.97
N ILE A 86 2.02 3.05 -18.15
CA ILE A 86 1.50 2.33 -17.01
C ILE A 86 1.93 3.05 -15.73
N ALA A 87 0.96 3.58 -14.99
CA ALA A 87 1.21 4.17 -13.69
C ALA A 87 1.25 3.06 -12.62
N VAL A 88 2.43 2.81 -12.06
CA VAL A 88 2.65 1.83 -11.00
C VAL A 88 2.70 2.57 -9.68
N LEU A 89 1.61 2.45 -8.91
CA LEU A 89 1.44 3.11 -7.62
C LEU A 89 1.48 2.05 -6.51
N PRO A 90 2.65 1.74 -5.95
CA PRO A 90 2.70 0.81 -4.81
C PRO A 90 1.79 1.24 -3.67
N TYR A 91 1.68 2.55 -3.43
CA TYR A 91 0.65 3.16 -2.59
C TYR A 91 -0.15 4.20 -3.36
N PHE A 92 -1.48 4.03 -3.41
CA PHE A 92 -2.42 4.99 -3.99
C PHE A 92 -2.90 5.97 -2.91
N GLY A 93 -2.41 7.18 -2.96
CA GLY A 93 -2.80 8.26 -2.05
C GLY A 93 -4.26 8.69 -2.24
N TYR A 94 -4.82 9.34 -1.23
CA TYR A 94 -6.23 9.77 -1.18
C TYR A 94 -7.26 8.62 -1.19
N ALA A 95 -6.85 7.35 -1.13
CA ALA A 95 -7.73 6.18 -1.13
C ALA A 95 -8.76 6.20 0.02
N ARG A 96 -8.44 6.82 1.17
CA ARG A 96 -9.36 6.98 2.30
C ARG A 96 -10.53 7.94 2.04
N GLN A 97 -10.47 8.72 0.94
CA GLN A 97 -11.52 9.63 0.51
C GLN A 97 -12.32 9.01 -0.64
N ASP A 98 -12.84 7.79 -0.43
CA ASP A 98 -13.55 6.99 -1.43
C ASP A 98 -15.06 7.28 -1.48
N ARG A 99 -15.58 8.01 -0.50
CA ARG A 99 -16.99 8.35 -0.37
C ARG A 99 -17.17 9.66 0.38
N LYS A 100 -18.38 10.20 0.30
CA LYS A 100 -18.76 11.34 1.14
C LYS A 100 -19.18 10.83 2.52
N ASP A 101 -18.31 10.96 3.49
CA ASP A 101 -18.56 10.67 4.90
C ASP A 101 -19.18 11.87 5.67
N GLN A 102 -19.11 13.06 5.06
CA GLN A 102 -19.68 14.31 5.56
C GLN A 102 -20.30 15.12 4.42
N PRO A 103 -21.21 16.04 4.70
CA PRO A 103 -21.70 16.98 3.71
C PRO A 103 -20.57 17.86 3.10
N ARG A 104 -20.63 18.10 1.80
CA ARG A 104 -19.76 19.05 1.07
C ARG A 104 -18.27 18.69 1.03
N VAL A 105 -17.92 17.42 1.22
CA VAL A 105 -16.55 16.91 1.02
C VAL A 105 -16.36 16.38 -0.40
N ALA A 106 -15.11 16.31 -0.83
CA ALA A 106 -14.71 15.71 -2.10
C ALA A 106 -14.72 14.17 -2.00
N ILE A 107 -14.71 13.49 -3.16
CA ILE A 107 -14.29 12.09 -3.30
C ILE A 107 -12.89 12.14 -3.91
N GLY A 108 -11.86 12.28 -3.05
CA GLY A 108 -10.49 12.53 -3.48
C GLY A 108 -9.91 11.41 -4.31
N SER A 109 -10.24 10.15 -4.00
CA SER A 109 -9.79 8.99 -4.79
C SER A 109 -10.32 9.00 -6.23
N LYS A 110 -11.57 9.44 -6.46
CA LYS A 110 -12.13 9.61 -7.80
C LYS A 110 -11.42 10.74 -8.56
N LEU A 111 -11.19 11.86 -7.90
CA LEU A 111 -10.46 12.99 -8.50
C LEU A 111 -9.06 12.56 -8.97
N VAL A 112 -8.31 11.87 -8.11
CA VAL A 112 -6.95 11.39 -8.46
C VAL A 112 -6.99 10.38 -9.59
N ALA A 113 -7.96 9.46 -9.59
CA ALA A 113 -8.14 8.48 -10.68
C ALA A 113 -8.38 9.18 -12.02
N ASP A 114 -9.23 10.22 -12.06
CA ASP A 114 -9.50 11.00 -13.26
C ASP A 114 -8.25 11.79 -13.73
N MET A 115 -7.50 12.37 -12.80
CA MET A 115 -6.27 13.11 -13.12
C MET A 115 -5.23 12.22 -13.80
N LEU A 116 -5.02 10.99 -13.29
CA LEU A 116 -4.09 10.01 -13.89
C LEU A 116 -4.52 9.64 -15.31
N ALA A 117 -5.81 9.37 -15.53
CA ALA A 117 -6.34 9.03 -16.84
C ALA A 117 -6.21 10.21 -17.82
N VAL A 118 -6.56 11.44 -17.42
CA VAL A 118 -6.48 12.66 -18.24
C VAL A 118 -5.03 12.99 -18.57
N ALA A 119 -4.10 12.84 -17.65
CA ALA A 119 -2.67 13.03 -17.90
C ALA A 119 -2.16 12.08 -18.99
N GLY A 120 -2.72 10.87 -19.11
CA GLY A 120 -2.41 9.96 -20.20
C GLY A 120 -2.04 8.53 -19.79
N ALA A 121 -2.26 8.14 -18.53
CA ALA A 121 -2.08 6.77 -18.11
C ALA A 121 -3.04 5.84 -18.88
N ASN A 122 -2.51 4.77 -19.46
CA ASN A 122 -3.30 3.75 -20.17
C ASN A 122 -3.75 2.62 -19.24
N ARG A 123 -3.06 2.44 -18.11
CA ARG A 123 -3.29 1.41 -17.10
C ARG A 123 -2.76 1.90 -15.77
N VAL A 124 -3.38 1.46 -14.69
CA VAL A 124 -2.89 1.66 -13.31
C VAL A 124 -2.61 0.31 -12.68
N MET A 125 -1.47 0.19 -12.01
CA MET A 125 -1.12 -0.96 -11.18
C MET A 125 -0.93 -0.48 -9.74
N THR A 126 -1.63 -1.09 -8.78
CA THR A 126 -1.57 -0.67 -7.38
C THR A 126 -1.74 -1.84 -6.43
N MET A 127 -1.50 -1.62 -5.13
CA MET A 127 -1.59 -2.66 -4.11
C MET A 127 -2.53 -2.22 -2.97
N ASP A 128 -3.32 -3.17 -2.45
CA ASP A 128 -4.19 -3.05 -1.28
C ASP A 128 -4.89 -1.69 -1.16
N LEU A 129 -5.75 -1.39 -2.12
CA LEU A 129 -6.62 -0.21 -2.03
C LEU A 129 -7.41 -0.22 -0.72
N HIS A 130 -7.61 0.95 -0.14
CA HIS A 130 -8.39 1.10 1.11
C HIS A 130 -9.78 0.50 1.00
N ALA A 131 -10.35 0.54 -0.20
CA ALA A 131 -11.63 -0.10 -0.52
C ALA A 131 -11.57 -0.66 -1.94
N ASP A 132 -11.96 -1.93 -2.13
CA ASP A 132 -11.87 -2.64 -3.41
C ASP A 132 -12.63 -1.92 -4.54
N GLN A 133 -13.76 -1.26 -4.21
CA GLN A 133 -14.59 -0.54 -5.17
C GLN A 133 -13.91 0.69 -5.80
N ILE A 134 -12.79 1.18 -5.24
CA ILE A 134 -12.01 2.28 -5.85
C ILE A 134 -11.53 1.90 -7.25
N GLN A 135 -11.35 0.60 -7.55
CA GLN A 135 -11.04 0.13 -8.90
C GLN A 135 -12.06 0.64 -9.93
N GLY A 136 -13.33 0.76 -9.55
CA GLY A 136 -14.40 1.28 -10.40
C GLY A 136 -14.36 2.80 -10.62
N PHE A 137 -13.47 3.54 -9.96
CA PHE A 137 -13.31 4.97 -10.19
C PHE A 137 -12.42 5.29 -11.38
N PHE A 138 -11.63 4.33 -11.83
CA PHE A 138 -10.75 4.48 -12.97
C PHE A 138 -11.48 4.22 -14.28
N ASN A 139 -11.20 5.04 -15.29
CA ASN A 139 -11.67 4.84 -16.66
C ASN A 139 -10.63 4.09 -17.53
N VAL A 140 -9.59 3.56 -16.90
CA VAL A 140 -8.54 2.72 -17.50
C VAL A 140 -8.45 1.41 -16.71
N PRO A 141 -7.90 0.33 -17.30
CA PRO A 141 -7.69 -0.92 -16.58
C PRO A 141 -6.86 -0.74 -15.30
N VAL A 142 -7.24 -1.47 -14.26
CA VAL A 142 -6.56 -1.46 -12.96
C VAL A 142 -6.11 -2.87 -12.59
N ASP A 143 -4.82 -3.03 -12.32
CA ASP A 143 -4.26 -4.24 -11.73
C ASP A 143 -4.14 -4.01 -10.23
N HIS A 144 -5.08 -4.53 -9.45
CA HIS A 144 -5.12 -4.41 -8.00
C HIS A 144 -4.44 -5.61 -7.36
N LEU A 145 -3.22 -5.44 -6.86
CA LEU A 145 -2.41 -6.47 -6.21
C LEU A 145 -2.73 -6.56 -4.71
N TYR A 146 -2.46 -7.73 -4.12
CA TYR A 146 -2.68 -7.98 -2.70
C TYR A 146 -1.38 -8.40 -2.01
N ALA A 147 -1.02 -7.70 -0.94
CA ALA A 147 0.15 -8.03 -0.11
C ALA A 147 -0.02 -9.34 0.67
N SER A 148 -1.22 -9.91 0.69
CA SER A 148 -1.47 -11.24 1.26
C SER A 148 -0.54 -12.31 0.69
N THR A 149 -0.16 -12.21 -0.60
CA THR A 149 0.81 -13.10 -1.25
C THR A 149 2.20 -13.06 -0.61
N ILE A 150 2.53 -11.99 0.08
CA ILE A 150 3.80 -11.76 0.77
C ILE A 150 3.65 -12.04 2.27
N PHE A 151 2.57 -11.56 2.88
CA PHE A 151 2.35 -11.71 4.31
C PHE A 151 2.03 -13.16 4.72
N MET A 152 1.26 -13.91 3.93
CA MET A 152 0.89 -15.29 4.30
C MET A 152 2.09 -16.23 4.43
N PRO A 153 3.06 -16.27 3.48
CA PRO A 153 4.28 -17.04 3.65
C PRO A 153 5.11 -16.60 4.86
N TYR A 154 5.16 -15.29 5.12
CA TYR A 154 5.84 -14.75 6.30
C TYR A 154 5.18 -15.23 7.59
N ILE A 155 3.85 -15.13 7.72
CA ILE A 155 3.10 -15.58 8.89
C ILE A 155 3.34 -17.07 9.14
N ASN A 156 3.27 -17.90 8.09
CA ASN A 156 3.56 -19.33 8.20
C ASN A 156 4.97 -19.60 8.71
N SER A 157 5.97 -18.79 8.32
CA SER A 157 7.36 -18.95 8.77
C SER A 157 7.57 -18.64 10.25
N LEU A 158 6.63 -17.93 10.90
CA LEU A 158 6.68 -17.65 12.33
C LEU A 158 6.37 -18.87 13.19
N ASN A 159 5.74 -19.91 12.63
CA ASN A 159 5.35 -21.15 13.32
C ASN A 159 4.62 -20.89 14.65
N LEU A 160 3.65 -19.96 14.65
CA LEU A 160 2.91 -19.57 15.84
C LEU A 160 1.85 -20.62 16.17
N GLU A 161 1.92 -21.20 17.36
CA GLU A 161 0.86 -22.04 17.90
C GLU A 161 -0.36 -21.18 18.29
N ASN A 162 -1.56 -21.75 18.23
CA ASN A 162 -2.81 -21.05 18.57
C ASN A 162 -2.95 -19.69 17.85
N LEU A 163 -2.60 -19.66 16.56
CA LEU A 163 -2.71 -18.45 15.75
C LEU A 163 -4.16 -17.97 15.64
N THR A 164 -4.38 -16.69 15.85
CA THR A 164 -5.67 -16.03 15.66
C THR A 164 -5.45 -14.73 14.87
N MET A 165 -6.22 -14.56 13.80
CA MET A 165 -6.21 -13.31 13.02
C MET A 165 -7.15 -12.29 13.66
N ALA A 166 -6.84 -11.02 13.60
CA ALA A 166 -7.68 -10.00 14.19
C ALA A 166 -7.86 -8.77 13.30
N ALA A 167 -9.05 -8.17 13.35
CA ALA A 167 -9.33 -6.87 12.77
C ALA A 167 -9.26 -5.80 13.85
N PRO A 168 -8.49 -4.70 13.66
CA PRO A 168 -8.37 -3.62 14.63
C PRO A 168 -9.65 -2.76 14.74
N ASP A 169 -10.55 -2.89 13.77
CA ASP A 169 -11.89 -2.32 13.78
C ASP A 169 -12.83 -3.09 12.80
N MET A 170 -14.10 -2.68 12.76
CA MET A 170 -15.12 -3.33 11.92
C MET A 170 -14.80 -3.24 10.42
N GLY A 171 -14.12 -2.18 9.97
CA GLY A 171 -13.76 -1.98 8.56
C GLY A 171 -12.79 -3.04 8.05
N GLY A 172 -11.84 -3.48 8.87
CA GLY A 172 -10.86 -4.51 8.55
C GLY A 172 -11.38 -5.96 8.62
N SER A 173 -12.63 -6.19 9.04
CA SER A 173 -13.16 -7.53 9.30
C SER A 173 -13.14 -8.46 8.08
N LYS A 174 -13.47 -7.96 6.89
CA LYS A 174 -13.42 -8.74 5.63
C LYS A 174 -12.00 -9.21 5.34
N ARG A 175 -11.02 -8.32 5.48
CA ARG A 175 -9.60 -8.62 5.25
C ARG A 175 -9.08 -9.65 6.26
N ALA A 176 -9.29 -9.42 7.55
CA ALA A 176 -8.89 -10.37 8.59
C ALA A 176 -9.52 -11.76 8.40
N ASN A 177 -10.79 -11.83 7.98
CA ASN A 177 -11.47 -13.10 7.69
C ASN A 177 -10.85 -13.83 6.48
N ALA A 178 -10.39 -13.13 5.44
CA ALA A 178 -9.71 -13.75 4.30
C ALA A 178 -8.39 -14.42 4.75
N TYR A 179 -7.59 -13.73 5.58
CA TYR A 179 -6.38 -14.31 6.18
C TYR A 179 -6.70 -15.50 7.08
N ALA A 180 -7.70 -15.37 7.96
CA ALA A 180 -8.12 -16.45 8.86
C ALA A 180 -8.52 -17.72 8.11
N LYS A 181 -9.31 -17.58 7.04
CA LYS A 181 -9.70 -18.72 6.18
C LYS A 181 -8.51 -19.40 5.52
N TYR A 182 -7.58 -18.63 4.95
CA TYR A 182 -6.40 -19.16 4.30
C TYR A 182 -5.48 -19.89 5.29
N LEU A 183 -5.23 -19.29 6.45
CA LEU A 183 -4.35 -19.81 7.50
C LEU A 183 -5.05 -20.85 8.41
N LYS A 184 -6.36 -21.11 8.19
CA LYS A 184 -7.18 -22.01 9.00
C LYS A 184 -7.11 -21.66 10.49
N SER A 185 -7.17 -20.38 10.80
CA SER A 185 -7.12 -19.83 12.16
C SER A 185 -8.46 -19.25 12.59
N ASP A 186 -8.60 -19.04 13.90
CA ASP A 186 -9.72 -18.27 14.46
C ASP A 186 -9.63 -16.79 14.10
N ILE A 187 -10.70 -16.05 14.37
CA ILE A 187 -10.76 -14.60 14.12
C ILE A 187 -11.27 -13.86 15.36
N VAL A 188 -10.67 -12.70 15.62
CA VAL A 188 -11.10 -11.71 16.60
C VAL A 188 -11.44 -10.42 15.90
N ILE A 189 -12.55 -9.78 16.25
CA ILE A 189 -12.96 -8.49 15.67
C ILE A 189 -13.04 -7.46 16.79
N CYS A 190 -12.25 -6.39 16.67
CA CYS A 190 -12.34 -5.24 17.55
C CYS A 190 -13.41 -4.26 17.06
N TYR A 191 -14.08 -3.62 17.99
CA TYR A 191 -14.97 -2.50 17.70
C TYR A 191 -14.78 -1.38 18.72
N LYS A 192 -14.96 -0.17 18.23
CA LYS A 192 -14.79 1.04 19.03
C LYS A 192 -16.14 1.45 19.61
N GLN A 193 -16.25 1.49 20.92
CA GLN A 193 -17.37 2.14 21.57
C GLN A 193 -17.06 3.64 21.74
N ARG A 194 -17.86 4.50 21.13
CA ARG A 194 -17.73 5.95 21.27
C ARG A 194 -18.80 6.45 22.24
N SER A 195 -18.42 6.92 23.40
CA SER A 195 -19.34 7.58 24.34
C SER A 195 -19.64 9.02 23.96
N LYS A 196 -18.72 9.68 23.23
CA LYS A 196 -18.87 11.04 22.65
C LYS A 196 -18.13 11.13 21.31
N ALA A 197 -18.54 12.07 20.45
CA ALA A 197 -17.84 12.37 19.21
C ALA A 197 -16.36 12.67 19.48
N ASN A 198 -15.44 11.95 18.81
CA ASN A 198 -13.98 12.09 18.90
C ASN A 198 -13.28 11.57 20.18
N ILE A 199 -13.98 10.90 21.12
CA ILE A 199 -13.34 10.22 22.25
C ILE A 199 -13.57 8.71 22.07
N VAL A 200 -12.48 7.95 21.86
CA VAL A 200 -12.50 6.48 21.89
C VAL A 200 -12.23 6.06 23.32
N ASP A 201 -13.28 5.78 24.09
CA ASP A 201 -13.15 5.44 25.52
C ASP A 201 -12.74 3.98 25.73
N ASN A 202 -13.31 3.03 24.95
CA ASN A 202 -12.97 1.63 25.09
C ASN A 202 -12.93 0.92 23.71
N ILE A 203 -11.95 0.03 23.54
CA ILE A 203 -11.94 -0.97 22.47
C ILE A 203 -12.43 -2.28 23.09
N THR A 204 -13.48 -2.86 22.50
CA THR A 204 -13.99 -4.17 22.86
C THR A 204 -13.69 -5.14 21.73
N ALA A 205 -13.51 -6.42 22.05
CA ALA A 205 -13.25 -7.45 21.06
C ALA A 205 -14.19 -8.62 21.23
N ILE A 206 -14.61 -9.20 20.10
CA ILE A 206 -15.40 -10.43 19.99
C ILE A 206 -14.47 -11.52 19.49
N GLY A 207 -14.40 -12.65 20.17
CA GLY A 207 -13.56 -13.82 19.88
C GLY A 207 -12.64 -14.19 21.05
N GLU A 208 -11.95 -15.33 20.89
CA GLU A 208 -11.03 -15.89 21.88
C GLU A 208 -9.68 -15.19 21.83
N ILE A 209 -9.20 -14.69 22.96
CA ILE A 209 -7.94 -13.92 23.07
C ILE A 209 -6.95 -14.62 23.99
N GLU A 210 -7.44 -15.17 25.12
CA GLU A 210 -6.58 -15.78 26.12
C GLU A 210 -5.80 -16.98 25.55
N GLY A 211 -4.49 -17.03 25.79
CA GLY A 211 -3.62 -18.09 25.30
C GLY A 211 -3.40 -18.10 23.78
N ARG A 212 -3.73 -17.01 23.06
CA ARG A 212 -3.60 -16.92 21.60
C ARG A 212 -2.39 -16.08 21.17
N ASN A 213 -1.79 -16.44 20.05
CA ASN A 213 -0.87 -15.59 19.29
C ASN A 213 -1.68 -14.84 18.25
N ILE A 214 -1.80 -13.52 18.38
CA ILE A 214 -2.72 -12.70 17.58
C ILE A 214 -1.96 -11.90 16.54
N ILE A 215 -2.51 -11.85 15.32
CA ILE A 215 -2.03 -10.98 14.26
C ILE A 215 -3.17 -10.05 13.82
N LEU A 216 -3.01 -8.76 14.13
CA LEU A 216 -3.87 -7.69 13.63
C LEU A 216 -3.59 -7.45 12.14
N VAL A 217 -4.64 -7.31 11.33
CA VAL A 217 -4.53 -7.09 9.88
C VAL A 217 -5.20 -5.79 9.47
N ASP A 218 -4.47 -4.92 8.78
CA ASP A 218 -5.03 -3.69 8.21
C ASP A 218 -4.40 -3.38 6.85
N ASP A 219 -4.98 -2.44 6.07
CA ASP A 219 -4.37 -1.95 4.83
C ASP A 219 -3.26 -0.94 5.11
N LEU A 220 -3.48 -0.06 6.06
CA LEU A 220 -2.52 0.99 6.38
C LEU A 220 -2.42 1.27 7.88
N VAL A 221 -1.27 1.75 8.30
CA VAL A 221 -1.05 2.32 9.63
C VAL A 221 -0.62 3.78 9.48
N ASP A 222 -1.45 4.69 10.03
CA ASP A 222 -1.20 6.13 10.02
C ASP A 222 -0.55 6.57 11.34
N THR A 223 -1.33 6.92 12.35
CA THR A 223 -0.79 7.33 13.66
C THR A 223 -0.53 6.16 14.63
N GLY A 224 -0.95 4.96 14.26
CA GLY A 224 -0.80 3.74 15.06
C GLY A 224 -1.71 3.65 16.29
N GLY A 225 -2.45 4.71 16.63
CA GLY A 225 -3.18 4.78 17.90
C GLY A 225 -4.24 3.68 18.08
N THR A 226 -5.01 3.36 17.05
CA THR A 226 -6.02 2.26 17.12
C THR A 226 -5.34 0.91 17.25
N LEU A 227 -4.33 0.67 16.44
CA LEU A 227 -3.57 -0.58 16.39
C LEU A 227 -2.89 -0.87 17.73
N CYS A 228 -2.21 0.12 18.31
CA CYS A 228 -1.54 0.00 19.60
C CYS A 228 -2.52 -0.26 20.75
N LYS A 229 -3.63 0.49 20.80
CA LYS A 229 -4.67 0.26 21.82
C LYS A 229 -5.32 -1.12 21.70
N ALA A 230 -5.53 -1.62 20.48
CA ALA A 230 -6.04 -2.98 20.28
C ALA A 230 -5.02 -4.02 20.78
N ALA A 231 -3.74 -3.83 20.49
CA ALA A 231 -2.69 -4.72 20.96
C ALA A 231 -2.57 -4.73 22.49
N ASP A 232 -2.60 -3.56 23.12
CA ASP A 232 -2.52 -3.42 24.58
C ASP A 232 -3.70 -4.12 25.25
N MET A 233 -4.92 -3.92 24.77
CA MET A 233 -6.14 -4.57 25.27
C MET A 233 -6.06 -6.08 25.13
N MET A 234 -5.58 -6.61 23.99
CA MET A 234 -5.44 -8.04 23.77
C MET A 234 -4.41 -8.67 24.71
N MET A 235 -3.28 -8.01 24.94
CA MET A 235 -2.27 -8.45 25.91
C MET A 235 -2.82 -8.44 27.35
N GLU A 236 -3.64 -7.45 27.71
CA GLU A 236 -4.31 -7.39 29.02
C GLU A 236 -5.36 -8.48 29.21
N ARG A 237 -5.93 -8.99 28.11
CA ARG A 237 -6.87 -10.12 28.10
C ARG A 237 -6.18 -11.49 27.95
N GLY A 238 -4.87 -11.57 28.15
CA GLY A 238 -4.13 -12.84 28.21
C GLY A 238 -3.64 -13.39 26.88
N ALA A 239 -3.53 -12.55 25.82
CA ALA A 239 -2.84 -12.97 24.60
C ALA A 239 -1.37 -13.28 24.88
N LEU A 240 -0.82 -14.33 24.24
CA LEU A 240 0.60 -14.70 24.36
C LEU A 240 1.51 -13.70 23.62
N SER A 241 1.08 -13.24 22.45
CA SER A 241 1.74 -12.19 21.71
C SER A 241 0.74 -11.50 20.79
N VAL A 242 0.99 -10.22 20.47
CA VAL A 242 0.22 -9.49 19.48
C VAL A 242 1.19 -8.88 18.47
N ARG A 243 1.01 -9.24 17.21
CA ARG A 243 1.69 -8.65 16.05
C ARG A 243 0.69 -7.92 15.19
N ALA A 244 1.17 -7.08 14.28
CA ALA A 244 0.33 -6.46 13.26
C ALA A 244 0.99 -6.57 11.89
N ILE A 245 0.18 -6.75 10.86
CA ILE A 245 0.57 -6.63 9.46
C ILE A 245 -0.25 -5.52 8.82
N CYS A 246 0.41 -4.58 8.17
CA CYS A 246 -0.21 -3.49 7.43
C CYS A 246 0.56 -3.27 6.12
N THR A 247 -0.14 -3.21 5.01
CA THR A 247 0.53 -3.04 3.71
C THR A 247 1.24 -1.70 3.64
N HIS A 248 0.58 -0.62 4.05
CA HIS A 248 1.09 0.74 3.89
C HIS A 248 1.47 1.38 5.23
N GLY A 249 2.77 1.52 5.46
CA GLY A 249 3.31 2.20 6.64
C GLY A 249 3.42 3.71 6.46
N LEU A 250 2.31 4.47 6.59
CA LEU A 250 2.38 5.94 6.57
C LEU A 250 3.15 6.50 7.75
N LEU A 251 2.94 5.94 8.92
CA LEU A 251 3.65 6.20 10.18
C LEU A 251 3.78 7.70 10.47
N SER A 252 2.62 8.38 10.46
CA SER A 252 2.54 9.82 10.64
C SER A 252 2.55 10.25 12.10
N GLY A 253 2.96 11.49 12.36
CA GLY A 253 2.91 12.10 13.67
C GLY A 253 3.68 11.30 14.72
N LYS A 254 2.98 10.84 15.79
CA LYS A 254 3.55 10.07 16.90
C LYS A 254 3.52 8.54 16.68
N ALA A 255 3.34 8.06 15.44
CA ALA A 255 3.17 6.63 15.17
C ALA A 255 4.30 5.77 15.73
N TYR A 256 5.54 6.16 15.49
CA TYR A 256 6.71 5.44 15.99
C TYR A 256 6.73 5.39 17.52
N ASP A 257 6.45 6.50 18.17
CA ASP A 257 6.44 6.57 19.65
C ASP A 257 5.31 5.73 20.24
N ASN A 258 4.14 5.74 19.60
CA ASN A 258 3.00 4.91 19.98
C ASN A 258 3.34 3.42 19.86
N ILE A 259 3.98 3.01 18.75
CA ILE A 259 4.38 1.61 18.50
C ILE A 259 5.42 1.17 19.53
N GLU A 260 6.46 1.98 19.76
CA GLU A 260 7.51 1.67 20.74
C GLU A 260 6.95 1.52 22.16
N ALA A 261 6.02 2.39 22.56
CA ALA A 261 5.40 2.38 23.89
C ALA A 261 4.36 1.28 24.09
N SER A 262 3.78 0.74 23.01
CA SER A 262 2.71 -0.27 23.07
C SER A 262 3.24 -1.66 23.44
N LYS A 263 2.30 -2.56 23.82
CA LYS A 263 2.58 -3.99 24.03
C LYS A 263 2.67 -4.79 22.71
N LEU A 264 2.63 -4.11 21.55
CA LEU A 264 2.80 -4.75 20.26
C LEU A 264 4.18 -5.43 20.17
N THR A 265 4.21 -6.70 19.82
CA THR A 265 5.44 -7.47 19.66
C THR A 265 6.21 -7.01 18.42
N GLU A 266 5.51 -6.85 17.28
CA GLU A 266 6.10 -6.47 16.00
C GLU A 266 5.02 -5.89 15.09
N LEU A 267 5.36 -4.83 14.37
CA LEU A 267 4.60 -4.32 13.23
C LEU A 267 5.32 -4.69 11.94
N ILE A 268 4.65 -5.43 11.07
CA ILE A 268 5.18 -5.79 9.77
C ILE A 268 4.49 -4.93 8.71
N VAL A 269 5.27 -4.20 7.93
CA VAL A 269 4.80 -3.37 6.81
C VAL A 269 5.50 -3.76 5.52
N THR A 270 5.05 -3.20 4.40
CA THR A 270 5.80 -3.33 3.13
C THR A 270 6.58 -2.07 2.81
N ASP A 271 7.46 -2.16 1.81
CA ASP A 271 8.22 -1.03 1.29
C ASP A 271 7.45 -0.20 0.23
N THR A 272 6.11 -0.31 0.18
CA THR A 272 5.25 0.56 -0.64
C THR A 272 5.37 2.04 -0.28
N ILE A 273 5.74 2.33 0.96
CA ILE A 273 6.09 3.67 1.46
C ILE A 273 7.40 3.54 2.22
N PRO A 274 8.42 4.35 1.93
CA PRO A 274 9.69 4.28 2.63
C PRO A 274 9.53 4.68 4.11
N LEU A 275 10.20 3.96 5.01
CA LEU A 275 10.22 4.32 6.42
C LEU A 275 10.99 5.64 6.62
N LYS A 276 10.48 6.48 7.52
CA LYS A 276 11.12 7.77 7.88
C LYS A 276 12.27 7.59 8.88
N ARG A 277 12.22 6.55 9.70
CA ARG A 277 13.26 6.15 10.66
C ARG A 277 13.22 4.64 10.90
N GLU A 278 14.32 4.06 11.35
CA GLU A 278 14.37 2.68 11.80
C GLU A 278 13.69 2.51 13.16
N SER A 279 13.16 1.32 13.42
CA SER A 279 12.60 0.89 14.70
C SER A 279 12.77 -0.61 14.86
N SER A 280 13.14 -1.05 16.06
CA SER A 280 13.31 -2.46 16.39
C SER A 280 12.01 -3.25 16.35
N LYS A 281 10.85 -2.56 16.47
CA LYS A 281 9.52 -3.16 16.41
C LYS A 281 8.92 -3.17 15.01
N ILE A 282 9.56 -2.55 14.01
CA ILE A 282 9.00 -2.44 12.65
C ILE A 282 9.84 -3.25 11.67
N LYS A 283 9.22 -4.24 11.07
CA LYS A 283 9.81 -5.07 10.01
C LYS A 283 9.24 -4.70 8.66
N VAL A 284 10.11 -4.59 7.66
CA VAL A 284 9.72 -4.28 6.28
C VAL A 284 9.87 -5.50 5.40
N LEU A 285 8.82 -5.87 4.68
CA LEU A 285 8.85 -6.87 3.62
C LEU A 285 8.80 -6.17 2.25
N THR A 286 9.64 -6.61 1.32
CA THR A 286 9.66 -6.00 0.00
C THR A 286 8.55 -6.55 -0.90
N VAL A 287 7.93 -5.66 -1.67
CA VAL A 287 6.94 -5.99 -2.70
C VAL A 287 7.55 -6.07 -4.10
N ALA A 288 8.86 -5.86 -4.22
CA ALA A 288 9.55 -5.70 -5.48
C ALA A 288 9.37 -6.89 -6.43
N ASP A 289 9.52 -8.13 -5.94
CA ASP A 289 9.41 -9.32 -6.77
C ASP A 289 7.99 -9.53 -7.31
N LEU A 290 6.97 -9.17 -6.52
CA LEU A 290 5.58 -9.25 -6.96
C LEU A 290 5.31 -8.24 -8.08
N PHE A 291 5.67 -6.97 -7.89
CA PHE A 291 5.51 -5.96 -8.93
C PHE A 291 6.29 -6.31 -10.20
N ALA A 292 7.54 -6.76 -10.08
CA ALA A 292 8.35 -7.15 -11.25
C ALA A 292 7.72 -8.30 -12.05
N ARG A 293 7.15 -9.31 -11.38
CA ARG A 293 6.43 -10.41 -12.05
C ARG A 293 5.18 -9.90 -12.75
N VAL A 294 4.38 -9.07 -12.09
CA VAL A 294 3.16 -8.54 -12.70
C VAL A 294 3.47 -7.61 -13.87
N ILE A 295 4.52 -6.79 -13.79
CA ILE A 295 5.00 -5.98 -14.93
C ILE A 295 5.34 -6.87 -16.13
N ARG A 296 6.05 -8.01 -15.92
CA ARG A 296 6.32 -8.98 -17.01
C ARG A 296 5.02 -9.51 -17.62
N ASN A 297 4.11 -10.01 -16.78
CA ASN A 297 2.86 -10.59 -17.25
C ASN A 297 2.01 -9.58 -18.03
N VAL A 298 1.90 -8.35 -17.53
CA VAL A 298 1.17 -7.26 -18.22
C VAL A 298 1.80 -6.96 -19.58
N HIS A 299 3.12 -6.87 -19.64
CA HIS A 299 3.83 -6.62 -20.90
C HIS A 299 3.69 -7.77 -21.90
N SER A 300 3.76 -9.02 -21.42
CA SER A 300 3.62 -10.23 -22.26
C SER A 300 2.16 -10.60 -22.52
N TYR A 301 1.19 -9.80 -22.09
CA TYR A 301 -0.26 -10.09 -22.17
C TYR A 301 -0.65 -11.41 -21.50
N GLU A 302 0.07 -11.80 -20.46
CA GLU A 302 -0.20 -12.99 -19.66
C GLU A 302 -1.16 -12.68 -18.51
N SER A 303 -1.86 -13.72 -18.03
CA SER A 303 -2.76 -13.59 -16.87
C SER A 303 -2.00 -13.27 -15.60
N ILE A 304 -2.55 -12.33 -14.82
CA ILE A 304 -2.07 -11.99 -13.47
C ILE A 304 -2.89 -12.68 -12.38
N SER A 305 -3.90 -13.48 -12.73
CA SER A 305 -4.85 -14.09 -11.77
C SER A 305 -4.19 -14.98 -10.72
N SER A 306 -3.07 -15.62 -11.05
CA SER A 306 -2.29 -16.47 -10.11
C SER A 306 -1.66 -15.67 -8.96
N HIS A 307 -1.62 -14.35 -9.06
CA HIS A 307 -1.07 -13.45 -8.03
C HIS A 307 -2.15 -12.87 -7.09
N PHE A 308 -3.41 -13.30 -7.25
CA PHE A 308 -4.51 -12.90 -6.38
C PHE A 308 -4.79 -14.03 -5.36
N ILE A 309 -4.32 -13.86 -4.13
CA ILE A 309 -4.77 -14.63 -2.97
C ILE A 309 -5.69 -13.69 -2.19
N VAL A 310 -7.00 -13.91 -2.32
CA VAL A 310 -8.04 -13.12 -1.65
C VAL A 310 -8.63 -13.89 -0.49
#